data_4da9d02478468eafed2921b298862d4d
#
_entry.id   4da9d02478468eafed2921b298862d4d
#
_cell.length_a   1.000
_cell.length_b   1.000
_cell.length_c   1.000
_cell.angle_alpha   90.00
_cell.angle_beta   90.00
_cell.angle_gamma   90.00
#
_symmetry.space_group_name_H-M   'P 1'
#
loop_
_entity.id
_entity.type
_entity.pdbx_description
1 polymer ?
#
loop_
_entity_poly.entity_id
_entity_poly.type
_entity_poly.pdbx_seq_one_letter_code
_entity_poly.pdbx_strand_id
1 'polypeptide(L)'
;MSYVTDIPAASPEEAASHFMHRLSVETDCADVHHALTHNEKDFVLLHVVGSPDAFARRHLPGAIHLPHNTITPERMTEWPADTLFVVYCAGPHCNGADFAALKLARLGLAVKIMIGGITGWQDEGFSFASGIEHAA
;
A
#
# COMPACT_ATOMS: atom_id res chain seq x y z
N MET A 1 -10.66 -4.58 36.77
CA MET A 1 -10.78 -4.20 35.35
C MET A 1 -9.70 -3.21 34.98
N SER A 2 -9.24 -3.27 33.76
CA SER A 2 -8.24 -2.36 33.21
C SER A 2 -8.85 -1.53 32.09
N TYR A 3 -8.12 -0.52 31.63
CA TYR A 3 -8.54 0.21 30.43
C TYR A 3 -8.70 -0.71 29.21
N VAL A 4 -7.94 -1.80 29.16
CA VAL A 4 -8.03 -2.77 28.05
C VAL A 4 -9.38 -3.50 28.07
N THR A 5 -9.93 -3.77 29.23
CA THR A 5 -11.18 -4.51 29.39
C THR A 5 -12.40 -3.66 29.65
N ASP A 6 -12.25 -2.32 29.71
CA ASP A 6 -13.38 -1.39 29.87
C ASP A 6 -14.39 -1.57 28.74
N ILE A 7 -13.90 -1.74 27.54
CA ILE A 7 -14.76 -2.10 26.40
C ILE A 7 -14.58 -3.58 26.17
N PRO A 8 -15.64 -4.38 26.29
CA PRO A 8 -15.54 -5.82 26.09
C PRO A 8 -15.06 -6.16 24.68
N ALA A 9 -14.26 -7.22 24.57
CA ALA A 9 -13.86 -7.72 23.26
C ALA A 9 -15.08 -8.17 22.47
N ALA A 10 -15.02 -8.01 21.15
CA ALA A 10 -16.03 -8.57 20.26
C ALA A 10 -16.03 -10.09 20.38
N SER A 11 -17.13 -10.72 19.98
CA SER A 11 -17.18 -12.18 19.91
C SER A 11 -16.09 -12.71 18.98
N PRO A 12 -15.57 -13.92 19.21
CA PRO A 12 -14.58 -14.50 18.29
C PRO A 12 -15.05 -14.54 16.83
N GLU A 13 -16.34 -14.80 16.60
CA GLU A 13 -16.91 -14.84 15.26
C GLU A 13 -16.85 -13.45 14.59
N GLU A 14 -17.26 -12.42 15.29
CA GLU A 14 -17.21 -11.05 14.78
C GLU A 14 -15.76 -10.60 14.56
N ALA A 15 -14.88 -10.94 15.48
CA ALA A 15 -13.46 -10.58 15.38
C ALA A 15 -12.82 -11.26 14.17
N ALA A 16 -13.11 -12.54 13.95
CA ALA A 16 -12.58 -13.27 12.80
C ALA A 16 -13.02 -12.64 11.48
N SER A 17 -14.31 -12.27 11.37
CA SER A 17 -14.83 -11.61 10.19
C SER A 17 -14.14 -10.26 9.94
N HIS A 18 -13.98 -9.46 10.98
CA HIS A 18 -13.34 -8.16 10.90
C HIS A 18 -11.89 -8.28 10.43
N PHE A 19 -11.12 -9.18 11.04
CA PHE A 19 -9.70 -9.31 10.71
C PHE A 19 -9.50 -9.93 9.32
N MET A 20 -10.33 -10.85 8.90
CA MET A 20 -10.27 -11.36 7.52
C MET A 20 -10.56 -10.24 6.53
N HIS A 21 -11.55 -9.41 6.79
CA HIS A 21 -11.83 -8.24 5.95
C HIS A 21 -10.62 -7.32 5.87
N ARG A 22 -10.04 -7.00 7.03
CA ARG A 22 -8.87 -6.12 7.11
C ARG A 22 -7.69 -6.68 6.31
N LEU A 23 -7.41 -7.98 6.44
CA LEU A 23 -6.32 -8.63 5.70
C LEU A 23 -6.58 -8.67 4.20
N SER A 24 -7.83 -8.56 3.78
CA SER A 24 -8.17 -8.53 2.35
C SER A 24 -7.91 -7.17 1.70
N VAL A 25 -7.79 -6.10 2.49
CA VAL A 25 -7.57 -4.74 1.99
C VAL A 25 -6.21 -4.15 2.42
N GLU A 26 -5.45 -4.88 3.23
CA GLU A 26 -4.14 -4.43 3.72
C GLU A 26 -3.07 -5.48 3.53
N THR A 27 -1.83 -5.02 3.40
CA THR A 27 -0.63 -5.81 3.52
C THR A 27 0.37 -5.00 4.36
N ASP A 28 1.58 -5.49 4.54
CA ASP A 28 2.58 -4.77 5.33
C ASP A 28 3.93 -4.75 4.62
N CYS A 29 4.88 -4.02 5.23
CA CYS A 29 6.21 -3.85 4.65
C CYS A 29 6.97 -5.17 4.56
N ALA A 30 6.84 -6.05 5.56
CA ALA A 30 7.56 -7.33 5.58
C ALA A 30 7.12 -8.22 4.41
N ASP A 31 5.81 -8.31 4.17
CA ASP A 31 5.29 -9.15 3.09
C ASP A 31 5.64 -8.60 1.71
N VAL A 32 5.57 -7.28 1.54
CA VAL A 32 5.97 -6.65 0.27
C VAL A 32 7.47 -6.87 0.03
N HIS A 33 8.30 -6.64 1.05
CA HIS A 33 9.73 -6.85 0.94
C HIS A 33 10.07 -8.30 0.58
N HIS A 34 9.40 -9.25 1.22
CA HIS A 34 9.58 -10.67 0.92
C HIS A 34 9.27 -10.97 -0.56
N ALA A 35 8.14 -10.46 -1.05
CA ALA A 35 7.76 -10.67 -2.46
C ALA A 35 8.78 -10.06 -3.42
N LEU A 36 9.28 -8.86 -3.12
CA LEU A 36 10.27 -8.19 -3.97
C LEU A 36 11.60 -8.93 -4.00
N THR A 37 12.04 -9.48 -2.86
CA THR A 37 13.35 -10.11 -2.74
C THR A 37 13.36 -11.57 -3.15
N HIS A 38 12.19 -12.22 -3.21
CA HIS A 38 12.07 -13.64 -3.59
C HIS A 38 11.47 -13.82 -4.99
N ASN A 39 11.42 -12.74 -5.76
CA ASN A 39 10.89 -12.76 -7.12
C ASN A 39 9.46 -13.30 -7.19
N GLU A 40 8.64 -12.88 -6.22
CA GLU A 40 7.23 -13.28 -6.11
C GLU A 40 6.29 -12.09 -6.30
N LYS A 41 6.75 -11.02 -6.95
CA LYS A 41 5.97 -9.80 -7.14
C LYS A 41 4.87 -10.04 -8.16
N ASP A 42 3.67 -10.25 -7.66
CA ASP A 42 2.45 -10.46 -8.45
C ASP A 42 1.48 -9.29 -8.32
N PHE A 43 1.99 -8.09 -8.11
CA PHE A 43 1.22 -6.86 -7.94
C PHE A 43 2.01 -5.68 -8.53
N VAL A 44 1.30 -4.58 -8.74
CA VAL A 44 1.93 -3.31 -9.12
C VAL A 44 2.01 -2.44 -7.87
N LEU A 45 3.22 -1.98 -7.54
CA LEU A 45 3.48 -1.18 -6.35
C LEU A 45 3.45 0.30 -6.71
N LEU A 46 2.56 1.07 -6.08
CA LEU A 46 2.34 2.48 -6.39
C LEU A 46 2.73 3.36 -5.21
N HIS A 47 3.59 4.32 -5.47
CA HIS A 47 3.98 5.40 -4.56
C HIS A 47 3.02 6.57 -4.84
N VAL A 48 2.06 6.79 -3.95
CA VAL A 48 0.87 7.59 -4.29
C VAL A 48 0.88 9.00 -3.70
N VAL A 49 2.02 9.46 -3.22
CA VAL A 49 2.18 10.81 -2.66
C VAL A 49 3.49 11.43 -3.13
N GLY A 50 3.63 12.71 -2.84
CA GLY A 50 4.88 13.43 -3.04
C GLY A 50 5.11 13.90 -4.46
N SER A 51 6.13 14.75 -4.59
CA SER A 51 6.54 15.30 -5.88
C SER A 51 7.42 14.30 -6.64
N PRO A 52 7.63 14.51 -7.96
CA PRO A 52 8.60 13.71 -8.69
C PRO A 52 10.00 13.74 -8.07
N ASP A 53 10.44 14.89 -7.54
CA ASP A 53 11.73 15.00 -6.90
C ASP A 53 11.81 14.18 -5.61
N ALA A 54 10.76 14.20 -4.80
CA ALA A 54 10.70 13.41 -3.58
C ALA A 54 10.74 11.91 -3.90
N PHE A 55 10.00 11.48 -4.90
CA PHE A 55 10.03 10.09 -5.37
C PHE A 55 11.44 9.72 -5.84
N ALA A 56 12.07 10.57 -6.66
CA ALA A 56 13.39 10.29 -7.18
C ALA A 56 14.44 10.17 -6.08
N ARG A 57 14.28 10.90 -4.98
CA ARG A 57 15.22 10.82 -3.86
C ARG A 57 15.11 9.50 -3.12
N ARG A 58 13.89 8.99 -2.96
CA ARG A 58 13.67 7.78 -2.16
C ARG A 58 12.29 7.18 -2.43
N HIS A 59 12.28 5.93 -2.83
CA HIS A 59 11.05 5.15 -3.01
C HIS A 59 11.34 3.66 -2.80
N LEU A 60 10.32 2.86 -2.65
CA LEU A 60 10.49 1.42 -2.55
C LEU A 60 10.97 0.87 -3.90
N PRO A 61 11.84 -0.16 -3.89
CA PRO A 61 12.30 -0.77 -5.14
C PRO A 61 11.12 -1.25 -6.00
N GLY A 62 11.14 -0.90 -7.28
CA GLY A 62 10.10 -1.31 -8.22
C GLY A 62 8.82 -0.50 -8.16
N ALA A 63 8.73 0.50 -7.30
CA ALA A 63 7.54 1.34 -7.20
C ALA A 63 7.42 2.28 -8.40
N ILE A 64 6.18 2.53 -8.79
CA ILE A 64 5.83 3.52 -9.81
C ILE A 64 5.22 4.73 -9.10
N HIS A 65 5.65 5.93 -9.48
CA HIS A 65 5.12 7.16 -8.91
C HIS A 65 3.77 7.49 -9.57
N LEU A 66 2.71 7.42 -8.77
CA LEU A 66 1.36 7.74 -9.22
C LEU A 66 0.62 8.45 -8.09
N PRO A 67 0.82 9.78 -7.94
CA PRO A 67 0.12 10.53 -6.89
C PRO A 67 -1.38 10.29 -6.94
N HIS A 68 -2.02 10.18 -5.78
CA HIS A 68 -3.44 9.78 -5.72
C HIS A 68 -4.36 10.74 -6.46
N ASN A 69 -3.99 12.02 -6.59
CA ASN A 69 -4.80 12.99 -7.34
C ASN A 69 -4.66 12.85 -8.86
N THR A 70 -3.79 11.97 -9.34
CA THR A 70 -3.62 11.70 -10.77
C THR A 70 -4.26 10.38 -11.21
N ILE A 71 -4.89 9.67 -10.29
CA ILE A 71 -5.57 8.41 -10.62
C ILE A 71 -6.88 8.73 -11.33
N THR A 72 -6.94 8.35 -12.60
CA THR A 72 -8.11 8.52 -13.48
C THR A 72 -8.38 7.21 -14.21
N PRO A 73 -9.61 7.00 -14.72
CA PRO A 73 -9.89 5.82 -15.52
C PRO A 73 -8.91 5.66 -16.69
N GLU A 74 -8.58 6.75 -17.36
CA GLU A 74 -7.69 6.75 -18.53
C GLU A 74 -6.27 6.32 -18.14
N ARG A 75 -5.77 6.86 -17.04
CA ARG A 75 -4.43 6.52 -16.55
C ARG A 75 -4.30 5.05 -16.23
N MET A 76 -5.34 4.46 -15.67
CA MET A 76 -5.32 3.07 -15.22
C MET A 76 -5.48 2.06 -16.35
N THR A 77 -5.78 2.48 -17.56
CA THR A 77 -5.89 1.58 -18.71
C THR A 77 -4.56 0.96 -19.14
N GLU A 78 -3.44 1.46 -18.60
CA GLU A 78 -2.12 0.90 -18.89
C GLU A 78 -1.92 -0.49 -18.31
N TRP A 79 -2.79 -0.91 -17.41
CA TRP A 79 -2.67 -2.22 -16.75
C TRP A 79 -3.90 -3.08 -17.04
N PRO A 80 -3.73 -4.41 -17.10
CA PRO A 80 -4.88 -5.31 -17.23
C PRO A 80 -5.88 -5.14 -16.09
N ALA A 81 -7.15 -5.41 -16.37
CA ALA A 81 -8.23 -5.22 -15.41
C ALA A 81 -8.11 -6.10 -14.16
N ASP A 82 -7.39 -7.21 -14.24
CA ASP A 82 -7.19 -8.13 -13.12
C ASP A 82 -5.92 -7.86 -12.31
N THR A 83 -5.25 -6.73 -12.56
CA THR A 83 -4.06 -6.34 -11.81
C THR A 83 -4.42 -6.03 -10.36
N LEU A 84 -3.59 -6.52 -9.43
CA LEU A 84 -3.64 -6.09 -8.03
C LEU A 84 -2.69 -4.92 -7.85
N PHE A 85 -3.19 -3.83 -7.30
CA PHE A 85 -2.36 -2.67 -6.94
C PHE A 85 -2.09 -2.69 -5.45
N VAL A 86 -0.84 -2.46 -5.07
CA VAL A 86 -0.46 -2.22 -3.67
C VAL A 86 0.00 -0.78 -3.59
N VAL A 87 -0.64 0.00 -2.73
CA VAL A 87 -0.39 1.43 -2.61
C VAL A 87 0.23 1.75 -1.26
N TYR A 88 1.11 2.76 -1.23
CA TYR A 88 1.69 3.23 0.02
C TYR A 88 1.91 4.74 -0.03
N CYS A 89 1.99 5.34 1.15
CA CYS A 89 2.32 6.75 1.31
C CYS A 89 3.41 6.94 2.36
N ALA A 90 3.50 8.13 2.94
CA ALA A 90 4.62 8.47 3.83
C ALA A 90 4.68 7.60 5.09
N GLY A 91 3.55 7.33 5.70
CA GLY A 91 3.51 6.55 6.95
C GLY A 91 2.12 6.55 7.57
N PRO A 92 2.01 6.07 8.82
CA PRO A 92 0.70 5.94 9.48
C PRO A 92 -0.08 7.25 9.66
N HIS A 93 0.62 8.37 9.63
CA HIS A 93 0.02 9.70 9.78
C HIS A 93 -0.52 10.27 8.46
N CYS A 94 -0.36 9.57 7.36
CA CYS A 94 -0.72 10.04 6.03
C CYS A 94 -1.86 9.18 5.48
N ASN A 95 -2.91 9.81 4.98
CA ASN A 95 -4.04 9.10 4.41
C ASN A 95 -4.04 9.08 2.88
N GLY A 96 -2.92 9.43 2.25
CA GLY A 96 -2.81 9.42 0.78
C GLY A 96 -3.06 8.05 0.19
N ALA A 97 -2.57 6.99 0.87
CA ALA A 97 -2.82 5.61 0.43
C ALA A 97 -4.31 5.26 0.50
N ASP A 98 -5.01 5.75 1.53
CA ASP A 98 -6.46 5.52 1.66
C ASP A 98 -7.22 6.17 0.52
N PHE A 99 -6.88 7.41 0.15
CA PHE A 99 -7.50 8.07 -1.00
C PHE A 99 -7.21 7.34 -2.30
N ALA A 100 -5.97 6.90 -2.50
CA ALA A 100 -5.60 6.15 -3.70
C ALA A 100 -6.38 4.84 -3.77
N ALA A 101 -6.43 4.11 -2.67
CA ALA A 101 -7.15 2.84 -2.59
C ALA A 101 -8.64 3.03 -2.89
N LEU A 102 -9.26 4.07 -2.33
CA LEU A 102 -10.65 4.38 -2.57
C LEU A 102 -10.91 4.64 -4.06
N LYS A 103 -10.05 5.45 -4.69
CA LYS A 103 -10.20 5.76 -6.12
C LYS A 103 -10.05 4.52 -7.00
N LEU A 104 -9.04 3.70 -6.72
CA LEU A 104 -8.83 2.46 -7.47
C LEU A 104 -10.00 1.50 -7.30
N ALA A 105 -10.47 1.32 -6.08
CA ALA A 105 -11.61 0.44 -5.80
C ALA A 105 -12.88 0.92 -6.52
N ARG A 106 -13.11 2.24 -6.54
CA ARG A 106 -14.27 2.82 -7.25
C ARG A 106 -14.19 2.60 -8.76
N LEU A 107 -12.99 2.41 -9.30
CA LEU A 107 -12.80 2.07 -10.70
C LEU A 107 -12.92 0.57 -10.96
N GLY A 108 -13.23 -0.22 -9.93
CA GLY A 108 -13.37 -1.67 -10.06
C GLY A 108 -12.05 -2.43 -10.04
N LEU A 109 -10.99 -1.82 -9.54
CA LEU A 109 -9.65 -2.43 -9.52
C LEU A 109 -9.34 -2.99 -8.13
N ALA A 110 -8.62 -4.11 -8.11
CA ALA A 110 -8.19 -4.74 -6.86
C ALA A 110 -7.06 -3.93 -6.25
N VAL A 111 -7.13 -3.67 -4.94
CA VAL A 111 -6.16 -2.84 -4.26
C VAL A 111 -5.95 -3.31 -2.81
N LYS A 112 -4.71 -3.22 -2.34
CA LYS A 112 -4.36 -3.33 -0.93
C LYS A 112 -3.49 -2.16 -0.54
N ILE A 113 -3.61 -1.70 0.70
CA ILE A 113 -2.71 -0.69 1.26
C ILE A 113 -1.57 -1.41 1.97
N MET A 114 -0.33 -1.02 1.67
CA MET A 114 0.81 -1.43 2.51
C MET A 114 0.86 -0.52 3.72
N ILE A 115 0.44 -1.03 4.87
CA ILE A 115 0.47 -0.25 6.11
C ILE A 115 1.91 0.07 6.49
N GLY A 116 2.09 1.20 7.17
CA GLY A 116 3.40 1.67 7.60
C GLY A 116 4.08 2.61 6.63
N GLY A 117 3.88 2.44 5.34
CA GLY A 117 4.43 3.34 4.32
C GLY A 117 5.95 3.43 4.34
N ILE A 118 6.48 4.60 3.93
CA ILE A 118 7.92 4.85 3.90
C ILE A 118 8.51 4.74 5.31
N THR A 119 7.84 5.29 6.31
CA THR A 119 8.30 5.22 7.71
C THR A 119 8.43 3.77 8.16
N GLY A 120 7.43 2.94 7.88
CA GLY A 120 7.48 1.52 8.23
C GLY A 120 8.59 0.77 7.51
N TRP A 121 8.80 1.07 6.25
CA TRP A 121 9.88 0.48 5.47
C TRP A 121 11.25 0.81 6.07
N GLN A 122 11.42 2.06 6.45
CA GLN A 122 12.66 2.51 7.12
C GLN A 122 12.84 1.85 8.47
N ASP A 123 11.77 1.76 9.27
CA ASP A 123 11.81 1.16 10.60
C ASP A 123 12.23 -0.31 10.54
N GLU A 124 11.82 -1.01 9.48
CA GLU A 124 12.21 -2.41 9.27
C GLU A 124 13.65 -2.55 8.78
N GLY A 125 14.31 -1.45 8.44
CA GLY A 125 15.68 -1.48 7.94
C GLY A 125 15.82 -1.90 6.49
N PHE A 126 14.75 -1.85 5.72
CA PHE A 126 14.76 -2.24 4.32
C PHE A 126 15.35 -1.14 3.44
N SER A 127 16.05 -1.55 2.37
CA SER A 127 16.70 -0.60 1.46
C SER A 127 15.71 0.07 0.53
N PHE A 128 15.96 1.35 0.26
CA PHE A 128 15.22 2.14 -0.72
C PHE A 128 15.94 2.14 -2.07
N ALA A 129 15.21 2.45 -3.11
CA ALA A 129 15.74 2.81 -4.41
C ALA A 129 15.73 4.32 -4.57
N SER A 130 16.47 4.82 -5.56
CA SER A 130 16.51 6.23 -5.92
C SER A 130 16.53 6.36 -7.44
N GLY A 131 16.24 7.58 -7.94
CA GLY A 131 16.15 7.86 -9.35
C GLY A 131 14.72 7.83 -9.84
N ILE A 132 14.54 8.15 -11.12
CA ILE A 132 13.22 8.20 -11.75
C ILE A 132 12.90 6.90 -12.47
N GLU A 133 13.83 5.96 -12.53
CA GLU A 133 13.58 4.65 -13.10
C GLU A 133 12.72 3.83 -12.15
N HIS A 134 11.80 3.10 -12.72
CA HIS A 134 11.01 2.15 -11.98
C HIS A 134 11.08 0.83 -12.72
N ALA A 135 11.03 -0.23 -11.97
CA ALA A 135 11.04 -1.55 -12.56
C ALA A 135 9.84 -1.69 -13.48
N ALA A 136 10.10 -2.16 -14.63
CA ALA A 136 9.06 -2.47 -15.58
C ALA A 136 8.16 -3.59 -15.05
#